data_c95efa72a3276a339149908a9b28ae03
#
_entry.id   c95efa72a3276a339149908a9b28ae03
#
_cell.length_a   1.000
_cell.length_b   1.000
_cell.length_c   1.000
_cell.angle_alpha   90.00
_cell.angle_beta   90.00
_cell.angle_gamma   90.00
#
_symmetry.space_group_name_H-M   'P 1'
#
loop_
_entity.id
_entity.type
_entity.pdbx_description
1 polymer ?
#
loop_
_entity_poly.entity_id
_entity_poly.type
_entity_poly.pdbx_seq_one_letter_code
_entity_poly.pdbx_strand_id
1 'polypeptide(L)'
;MEMAVFLIFAGLALGSALVVVLHRDPVKSTLSLVLTLFATAVLFVFLGAPFIGVLQVLVYTGAIVVLFLFVVMLLNLSRESRRAEPGGRGQKLFALLGAGAFVLFAGIALWRTAGGAEAGELTEELVGLRGFSAELFARYLLPFEIVGLLLLVAVVAAYVLAKRFDPEERR
;
A
#
# COMPACT_ATOMS: atom_id res chain seq x y z
N MET A 1 21.28 8.70 16.48
CA MET A 1 20.50 7.50 16.77
C MET A 1 19.32 7.36 15.78
N GLU A 2 18.61 8.43 15.48
CA GLU A 2 17.45 8.44 14.56
C GLU A 2 17.78 7.98 13.14
N MET A 3 18.88 8.45 12.56
CA MET A 3 19.30 8.04 11.21
C MET A 3 19.56 6.52 11.11
N ALA A 4 20.13 5.91 12.13
CA ALA A 4 20.40 4.46 12.12
C ALA A 4 19.09 3.67 12.15
N VAL A 5 18.13 4.07 12.98
CA VAL A 5 16.80 3.44 13.05
C VAL A 5 16.04 3.63 11.73
N PHE A 6 16.08 4.83 11.16
CA PHE A 6 15.50 5.12 9.84
C PHE A 6 16.06 4.17 8.76
N LEU A 7 17.40 4.03 8.69
CA LEU A 7 18.04 3.15 7.71
C LEU A 7 17.69 1.68 7.91
N ILE A 8 17.53 1.23 9.17
CA ILE A 8 17.10 -0.14 9.47
C ILE A 8 15.68 -0.39 8.92
N PHE A 9 14.73 0.50 9.23
CA PHE A 9 13.34 0.32 8.76
C PHE A 9 13.20 0.55 7.26
N ALA A 10 13.98 1.45 6.66
CA ALA A 10 14.03 1.62 5.20
C ALA A 10 14.60 0.36 4.52
N GLY A 11 15.67 -0.21 5.06
CA GLY A 11 16.23 -1.48 4.57
C GLY A 11 15.26 -2.66 4.75
N LEU A 12 14.55 -2.71 5.88
CA LEU A 12 13.51 -3.71 6.14
C LEU A 12 12.34 -3.58 5.14
N ALA A 13 11.87 -2.36 4.88
CA ALA A 13 10.80 -2.10 3.92
C ALA A 13 11.21 -2.53 2.50
N LEU A 14 12.40 -2.14 2.05
CA LEU A 14 12.91 -2.53 0.73
C LEU A 14 13.15 -4.04 0.62
N GLY A 15 13.77 -4.65 1.63
CA GLY A 15 14.03 -6.09 1.65
C GLY A 15 12.74 -6.91 1.62
N SER A 16 11.77 -6.57 2.47
CA SER A 16 10.48 -7.25 2.49
C SER A 16 9.67 -7.01 1.20
N ALA A 17 9.72 -5.80 0.60
CA ALA A 17 9.08 -5.52 -0.68
C ALA A 17 9.67 -6.36 -1.83
N LEU A 18 10.99 -6.59 -1.84
CA LEU A 18 11.61 -7.50 -2.79
C LEU A 18 11.12 -8.94 -2.60
N VAL A 19 10.95 -9.39 -1.36
CA VAL A 19 10.40 -10.73 -1.08
C VAL A 19 8.95 -10.83 -1.58
N VAL A 20 8.11 -9.78 -1.43
CA VAL A 20 6.74 -9.74 -1.98
C VAL A 20 6.73 -10.08 -3.46
N VAL A 21 7.63 -9.48 -4.24
CA VAL A 21 7.68 -9.63 -5.70
C VAL A 21 8.34 -10.95 -6.12
N LEU A 22 9.39 -11.37 -5.43
CA LEU A 22 10.19 -12.53 -5.81
C LEU A 22 9.60 -13.85 -5.30
N HIS A 23 8.83 -13.81 -4.22
CA HIS A 23 8.31 -15.03 -3.63
C HIS A 23 7.18 -15.62 -4.48
N ARG A 24 7.25 -16.94 -4.72
CA ARG A 24 6.25 -17.65 -5.53
C ARG A 24 5.00 -18.06 -4.77
N ASP A 25 5.06 -18.09 -3.45
CA ASP A 25 3.93 -18.46 -2.59
C ASP A 25 3.12 -17.21 -2.25
N PRO A 26 1.82 -17.13 -2.66
CA PRO A 26 1.03 -15.93 -2.46
C PRO A 26 0.79 -15.62 -0.97
N VAL A 27 0.72 -16.65 -0.10
CA VAL A 27 0.55 -16.43 1.34
C VAL A 27 1.81 -15.82 1.94
N LYS A 28 2.99 -16.36 1.60
CA LYS A 28 4.27 -15.82 2.08
C LYS A 28 4.54 -14.43 1.50
N SER A 29 4.17 -14.19 0.24
CA SER A 29 4.23 -12.85 -0.38
C SER A 29 3.38 -11.85 0.39
N THR A 30 2.14 -12.21 0.73
CA THR A 30 1.24 -11.34 1.51
C THR A 30 1.77 -11.09 2.92
N LEU A 31 2.35 -12.07 3.60
CA LEU A 31 2.98 -11.87 4.91
C LEU A 31 4.17 -10.90 4.81
N SER A 32 4.97 -11.00 3.74
CA SER A 32 6.06 -10.04 3.50
C SER A 32 5.52 -8.64 3.21
N LEU A 33 4.34 -8.51 2.57
CA LEU A 33 3.66 -7.24 2.36
C LEU A 33 3.23 -6.60 3.68
N VAL A 34 2.71 -7.39 4.64
CA VAL A 34 2.41 -6.91 6.00
C VAL A 34 3.64 -6.25 6.62
N LEU A 35 4.79 -6.93 6.54
CA LEU A 35 6.05 -6.43 7.09
C LEU A 35 6.51 -5.14 6.39
N THR A 36 6.37 -5.07 5.06
CA THR A 36 6.69 -3.86 4.27
C THR A 36 5.84 -2.67 4.72
N LEU A 37 4.53 -2.86 4.84
CA LEU A 37 3.60 -1.80 5.22
C LEU A 37 3.78 -1.37 6.68
N PHE A 38 4.09 -2.31 7.57
CA PHE A 38 4.43 -1.99 8.95
C PHE A 38 5.72 -1.16 9.05
N ALA A 39 6.77 -1.58 8.34
CA ALA A 39 8.01 -0.81 8.28
C ALA A 39 7.79 0.60 7.72
N THR A 40 6.94 0.73 6.68
CA THR A 40 6.55 2.03 6.12
C THR A 40 5.81 2.90 7.15
N ALA A 41 4.94 2.31 7.97
CA ALA A 41 4.25 3.04 9.03
C ALA A 41 5.24 3.62 10.06
N VAL A 42 6.25 2.83 10.44
CA VAL A 42 7.32 3.30 11.34
C VAL A 42 8.10 4.45 10.69
N LEU A 43 8.41 4.36 9.38
CA LEU A 43 9.07 5.45 8.66
C LEU A 43 8.25 6.74 8.67
N PHE A 44 6.91 6.67 8.53
CA PHE A 44 6.04 7.85 8.66
C PHE A 44 6.17 8.51 10.04
N VAL A 45 6.24 7.72 11.11
CA VAL A 45 6.43 8.27 12.45
C VAL A 45 7.78 8.99 12.57
N PHE A 46 8.85 8.42 12.02
CA PHE A 46 10.17 9.06 12.01
C PHE A 46 10.23 10.31 11.14
N LEU A 47 9.41 10.41 10.10
CA LEU A 47 9.29 11.58 9.24
C LEU A 47 8.36 12.67 9.83
N GLY A 48 7.96 12.55 11.09
CA GLY A 48 7.11 13.54 11.76
C GLY A 48 5.62 13.44 11.40
N ALA A 49 5.17 12.35 10.76
CA ALA A 49 3.78 12.13 10.38
C ALA A 49 3.13 10.94 11.15
N PRO A 50 3.06 10.98 12.50
CA PRO A 50 2.59 9.85 13.28
C PRO A 50 1.13 9.49 12.99
N PHE A 51 0.27 10.47 12.68
CA PHE A 51 -1.12 10.21 12.32
C PHE A 51 -1.23 9.35 11.06
N ILE A 52 -0.43 9.66 10.02
CA ILE A 52 -0.38 8.86 8.80
C ILE A 52 0.18 7.45 9.08
N GLY A 53 1.18 7.33 9.95
CA GLY A 53 1.70 6.04 10.40
C GLY A 53 0.64 5.17 11.05
N VAL A 54 -0.21 5.74 11.92
CA VAL A 54 -1.34 5.03 12.55
C VAL A 54 -2.36 4.57 11.50
N LEU A 55 -2.73 5.44 10.56
CA LEU A 55 -3.64 5.08 9.47
C LEU A 55 -3.05 3.97 8.58
N GLN A 56 -1.75 3.99 8.31
CA GLN A 56 -1.05 2.95 7.57
C GLN A 56 -1.18 1.58 8.26
N VAL A 57 -1.03 1.51 9.57
CA VAL A 57 -1.20 0.24 10.30
C VAL A 57 -2.67 -0.18 10.34
N LEU A 58 -3.57 0.73 10.67
CA LEU A 58 -4.97 0.40 10.93
C LEU A 58 -5.70 0.00 9.63
N VAL A 59 -5.55 0.80 8.56
CA VAL A 59 -6.29 0.60 7.32
C VAL A 59 -5.56 -0.35 6.38
N TYR A 60 -4.29 -0.04 6.04
CA TYR A 60 -3.56 -0.83 5.05
C TYR A 60 -3.12 -2.18 5.63
N THR A 61 -2.38 -2.18 6.73
CA THR A 61 -1.85 -3.42 7.31
C THR A 61 -2.95 -4.23 8.00
N GLY A 62 -3.84 -3.58 8.74
CA GLY A 62 -4.90 -4.22 9.52
C GLY A 62 -6.10 -4.66 8.67
N ALA A 63 -6.75 -3.74 7.95
CA ALA A 63 -7.97 -4.06 7.24
C ALA A 63 -7.73 -4.66 5.86
N ILE A 64 -6.99 -3.96 4.99
CA ILE A 64 -6.87 -4.32 3.56
C ILE A 64 -6.03 -5.59 3.39
N VAL A 65 -4.83 -5.65 3.97
CA VAL A 65 -3.94 -6.80 3.75
C VAL A 65 -4.42 -8.04 4.47
N VAL A 66 -5.05 -7.90 5.64
CA VAL A 66 -5.66 -9.04 6.33
C VAL A 66 -6.82 -9.62 5.51
N LEU A 67 -7.69 -8.76 4.95
CA LEU A 67 -8.74 -9.21 4.03
C LEU A 67 -8.13 -9.91 2.81
N PHE A 68 -7.09 -9.33 2.22
CA PHE A 68 -6.39 -9.91 1.07
C PHE A 68 -5.77 -11.27 1.42
N LEU A 69 -5.17 -11.42 2.61
CA LEU A 69 -4.64 -12.68 3.10
C LEU A 69 -5.72 -13.77 3.19
N PHE A 70 -6.90 -13.43 3.75
CA PHE A 70 -8.02 -14.36 3.80
C PHE A 70 -8.49 -14.78 2.42
N VAL A 71 -8.62 -13.84 1.48
CA VAL A 71 -9.02 -14.14 0.09
C VAL A 71 -8.02 -15.07 -0.58
N VAL A 72 -6.72 -14.78 -0.48
CA VAL A 72 -5.66 -15.62 -1.06
C VAL A 72 -5.63 -17.02 -0.45
N MET A 73 -5.88 -17.13 0.85
CA MET A 73 -5.95 -18.41 1.56
C MET A 73 -7.18 -19.21 1.15
N LEU A 74 -8.35 -18.56 1.01
CA LEU A 74 -9.60 -19.23 0.61
C LEU A 74 -9.60 -19.67 -0.85
N LEU A 75 -8.96 -18.90 -1.74
CA LEU A 75 -8.87 -19.26 -3.16
C LEU A 75 -8.00 -20.47 -3.41
N ASN A 76 -7.23 -20.94 -2.41
CA ASN A 76 -6.38 -22.13 -2.50
C ASN A 76 -5.67 -22.23 -3.85
N LEU A 77 -4.93 -21.16 -4.20
CA LEU A 77 -4.21 -21.05 -5.46
C LEU A 77 -3.17 -22.15 -5.53
N SER A 78 -3.63 -23.32 -5.97
CA SER A 78 -2.83 -24.54 -6.11
C SER A 78 -1.58 -24.27 -6.94
N ARG A 79 -0.51 -24.95 -6.59
CA ARG A 79 0.80 -24.92 -7.28
C ARG A 79 0.73 -25.15 -8.80
N GLU A 80 -0.39 -25.64 -9.32
CA GLU A 80 -0.58 -25.95 -10.74
C GLU A 80 -0.70 -24.73 -11.65
N SER A 81 -1.22 -23.60 -11.17
CA SER A 81 -1.24 -22.33 -11.94
C SER A 81 0.14 -21.71 -12.15
N ARG A 82 1.19 -22.28 -11.61
CA ARG A 82 2.56 -21.76 -11.64
C ARG A 82 3.37 -22.13 -12.88
N ARG A 83 2.79 -22.76 -13.86
CA ARG A 83 3.42 -22.88 -15.19
C ARG A 83 3.17 -21.62 -16.02
N ALA A 84 3.51 -20.44 -15.45
CA ALA A 84 3.83 -19.31 -16.29
C ALA A 84 5.04 -19.76 -17.13
N GLU A 85 4.82 -19.92 -18.42
CA GLU A 85 5.91 -20.15 -19.36
C GLU A 85 7.00 -19.10 -19.10
N PRO A 86 8.26 -19.51 -18.98
CA PRO A 86 9.32 -18.55 -18.75
C PRO A 86 9.33 -17.62 -19.96
N GLY A 87 8.86 -16.39 -19.74
CA GLY A 87 8.83 -15.37 -20.79
C GLY A 87 10.17 -15.34 -21.52
N GLY A 88 10.13 -15.25 -22.83
CA GLY A 88 11.31 -15.31 -23.68
C GLY A 88 12.41 -14.33 -23.19
N ARG A 89 13.67 -14.63 -23.51
CA ARG A 89 14.82 -13.78 -23.11
C ARG A 89 14.58 -12.29 -23.40
N GLY A 90 13.85 -11.96 -24.48
CA GLY A 90 13.45 -10.59 -24.81
C GLY A 90 12.57 -9.94 -23.74
N GLN A 91 11.54 -10.64 -23.24
CA GLN A 91 10.65 -10.11 -22.21
C GLN A 91 11.38 -9.81 -20.89
N LYS A 92 12.32 -10.67 -20.49
CA LYS A 92 13.17 -10.44 -19.31
C LYS A 92 14.08 -9.22 -19.50
N LEU A 93 14.64 -9.05 -20.69
CA LEU A 93 15.48 -7.91 -21.01
C LEU A 93 14.67 -6.60 -20.99
N PHE A 94 13.48 -6.57 -21.59
CA PHE A 94 12.59 -5.40 -21.56
C PHE A 94 12.14 -5.07 -20.13
N ALA A 95 11.83 -6.07 -19.32
CA ALA A 95 11.47 -5.87 -17.90
C ALA A 95 12.64 -5.29 -17.09
N LEU A 96 13.85 -5.79 -17.31
CA LEU A 96 15.06 -5.29 -16.61
C LEU A 96 15.40 -3.87 -17.04
N LEU A 97 15.32 -3.57 -18.33
CA LEU A 97 15.55 -2.22 -18.87
C LEU A 97 14.49 -1.24 -18.37
N GLY A 98 13.22 -1.63 -18.37
CA GLY A 98 12.12 -0.80 -17.84
C GLY A 98 12.27 -0.51 -16.35
N ALA A 99 12.58 -1.52 -15.54
CA ALA A 99 12.83 -1.34 -14.11
C ALA A 99 14.06 -0.46 -13.86
N GLY A 100 15.15 -0.70 -14.59
CA GLY A 100 16.38 0.12 -14.49
C GLY A 100 16.13 1.58 -14.88
N ALA A 101 15.41 1.82 -15.99
CA ALA A 101 15.04 3.16 -16.42
C ALA A 101 14.15 3.87 -15.40
N PHE A 102 13.20 3.16 -14.80
CA PHE A 102 12.34 3.71 -13.74
C PHE A 102 13.14 4.12 -12.50
N VAL A 103 14.03 3.26 -12.02
CA VAL A 103 14.89 3.57 -10.86
C VAL A 103 15.82 4.75 -11.17
N LEU A 104 16.41 4.79 -12.37
CA LEU A 104 17.27 5.89 -12.79
C LEU A 104 16.48 7.21 -12.86
N PHE A 105 15.32 7.20 -13.49
CA PHE A 105 14.45 8.39 -13.60
C PHE A 105 14.01 8.88 -12.21
N ALA A 106 13.55 7.97 -11.34
CA ALA A 106 13.17 8.30 -9.98
C ALA A 106 14.36 8.87 -9.18
N GLY A 107 15.54 8.27 -9.32
CA GLY A 107 16.77 8.75 -8.66
C GLY A 107 17.16 10.16 -9.13
N ILE A 108 17.10 10.44 -10.44
CA ILE A 108 17.38 11.77 -11.00
C ILE A 108 16.33 12.79 -10.52
N ALA A 109 15.04 12.41 -10.50
CA ALA A 109 13.96 13.26 -10.03
C ALA A 109 14.16 13.63 -8.56
N LEU A 110 14.44 12.65 -7.71
CA LEU A 110 14.73 12.87 -6.30
C LEU A 110 15.97 13.75 -6.09
N TRP A 111 17.04 13.51 -6.84
CA TRP A 111 18.25 14.34 -6.76
C TRP A 111 17.98 15.80 -7.11
N ARG A 112 17.21 16.04 -8.17
CA ARG A 112 16.85 17.41 -8.58
C ARG A 112 15.95 18.11 -7.56
N THR A 113 15.03 17.36 -6.95
CA THR A 113 14.10 17.92 -5.94
C THR A 113 14.80 18.15 -4.61
N ALA A 114 15.72 17.27 -4.19
CA ALA A 114 16.47 17.40 -2.95
C ALA A 114 17.41 18.62 -2.95
N GLY A 115 17.88 19.08 -4.12
CA GLY A 115 18.73 20.27 -4.24
C GLY A 115 18.00 21.61 -4.24
N GLY A 116 16.66 21.63 -4.32
CA GLY A 116 15.86 22.86 -4.45
C GLY A 116 14.67 22.97 -3.50
N ALA A 117 14.36 21.94 -2.75
CA ALA A 117 13.33 22.02 -1.74
C ALA A 117 13.93 22.64 -0.47
N GLU A 118 13.69 23.92 -0.26
CA GLU A 118 13.58 24.41 1.10
C GLU A 118 12.52 23.50 1.75
N ALA A 119 12.96 22.62 2.65
CA ALA A 119 12.04 21.86 3.48
C ALA A 119 11.24 22.88 4.28
N GLY A 120 10.09 23.29 3.75
CA GLY A 120 9.14 24.09 4.51
C GLY A 120 8.96 23.36 5.83
N GLU A 121 9.18 24.04 6.93
CA GLU A 121 8.94 23.48 8.25
C GLU A 121 7.54 22.90 8.24
N LEU A 122 7.45 21.58 8.18
CA LEU A 122 6.20 20.87 8.40
C LEU A 122 5.84 21.14 9.85
N THR A 123 5.05 22.20 10.08
CA THR A 123 4.57 22.54 11.40
C THR A 123 3.77 21.36 11.91
N GLU A 124 4.04 20.90 13.12
CA GLU A 124 3.27 19.80 13.77
C GLU A 124 1.75 20.02 13.65
N GLU A 125 1.34 21.27 13.55
CA GLU A 125 -0.03 21.69 13.37
C GLU A 125 -0.63 21.24 12.02
N LEU A 126 0.16 21.18 10.94
CA LEU A 126 -0.29 20.73 9.60
C LEU A 126 -0.28 19.20 9.45
N VAL A 127 0.66 18.52 10.10
CA VAL A 127 0.85 17.06 9.99
C VAL A 127 0.03 16.30 11.05
N GLY A 128 -0.41 17.00 12.10
CA GLY A 128 -1.24 16.45 13.16
C GLY A 128 -2.71 16.27 12.76
N LEU A 129 -3.43 15.47 13.53
CA LEU A 129 -4.86 15.17 13.32
C LEU A 129 -5.71 16.45 13.21
N ARG A 130 -5.42 17.48 14.01
CA ARG A 130 -6.19 18.73 14.03
C ARG A 130 -6.01 19.52 12.73
N GLY A 131 -4.79 19.67 12.22
CA GLY A 131 -4.52 20.36 10.96
C GLY A 131 -5.09 19.62 9.77
N PHE A 132 -4.89 18.30 9.74
CA PHE A 132 -5.48 17.43 8.71
C PHE A 132 -7.01 17.54 8.67
N SER A 133 -7.69 17.45 9.82
CA SER A 133 -9.15 17.56 9.86
C SER A 133 -9.66 18.94 9.47
N ALA A 134 -8.99 20.00 9.93
CA ALA A 134 -9.36 21.37 9.56
C ALA A 134 -9.28 21.60 8.04
N GLU A 135 -8.18 21.18 7.40
CA GLU A 135 -8.03 21.30 5.95
C GLU A 135 -9.01 20.42 5.17
N LEU A 136 -9.25 19.19 5.66
CA LEU A 136 -10.21 18.25 5.06
C LEU A 136 -11.63 18.84 5.01
N PHE A 137 -12.12 19.40 6.11
CA PHE A 137 -13.47 19.94 6.20
C PHE A 137 -13.61 21.36 5.67
N ALA A 138 -12.53 22.17 5.63
CA ALA A 138 -12.58 23.52 5.07
C ALA A 138 -12.44 23.51 3.53
N ARG A 139 -11.56 22.69 2.98
CA ARG A 139 -11.19 22.77 1.57
C ARG A 139 -11.55 21.51 0.76
N TYR A 140 -11.55 20.35 1.39
CA TYR A 140 -11.77 19.06 0.74
C TYR A 140 -13.08 18.38 1.15
N LEU A 141 -14.08 19.15 1.57
CA LEU A 141 -15.38 18.65 2.00
C LEU A 141 -16.07 17.82 0.89
N LEU A 142 -16.09 18.35 -0.33
CA LEU A 142 -16.73 17.66 -1.46
C LEU A 142 -16.07 16.32 -1.83
N PRO A 143 -14.74 16.23 -1.98
CA PRO A 143 -14.06 14.94 -2.10
C PRO A 143 -14.35 13.99 -0.93
N PHE A 144 -14.42 14.49 0.30
CA PHE A 144 -14.74 13.69 1.47
C PHE A 144 -16.14 13.07 1.39
N GLU A 145 -17.15 13.84 0.98
CA GLU A 145 -18.52 13.36 0.78
C GLU A 145 -18.59 12.29 -0.32
N ILE A 146 -17.90 12.53 -1.45
CA ILE A 146 -17.84 11.56 -2.57
C ILE A 146 -17.21 10.23 -2.10
N VAL A 147 -16.14 10.27 -1.33
CA VAL A 147 -15.51 9.07 -0.77
C VAL A 147 -16.45 8.36 0.21
N GLY A 148 -17.18 9.11 1.05
CA GLY A 148 -18.19 8.56 1.95
C GLY A 148 -19.28 7.82 1.19
N LEU A 149 -19.79 8.42 0.10
CA LEU A 149 -20.79 7.79 -0.77
C LEU A 149 -20.23 6.54 -1.48
N LEU A 150 -18.98 6.60 -1.94
CA LEU A 150 -18.30 5.45 -2.53
C LEU A 150 -18.18 4.28 -1.55
N LEU A 151 -17.83 4.56 -0.30
CA LEU A 151 -17.76 3.54 0.75
C LEU A 151 -19.13 2.92 1.02
N LEU A 152 -20.20 3.73 1.06
CA LEU A 152 -21.56 3.22 1.20
C LEU A 152 -21.91 2.27 0.06
N VAL A 153 -21.67 2.68 -1.19
CA VAL A 153 -21.93 1.86 -2.37
C VAL A 153 -21.10 0.57 -2.34
N ALA A 154 -19.83 0.65 -1.91
CA ALA A 154 -18.96 -0.54 -1.80
C ALA A 154 -19.52 -1.54 -0.77
N VAL A 155 -20.01 -1.08 0.38
CA VAL A 155 -20.61 -1.94 1.42
C VAL A 155 -21.88 -2.60 0.90
N VAL A 156 -22.78 -1.82 0.25
CA VAL A 156 -24.02 -2.34 -0.34
C VAL A 156 -23.71 -3.36 -1.43
N ALA A 157 -22.75 -3.07 -2.31
CA ALA A 157 -22.33 -3.99 -3.37
C ALA A 157 -21.75 -5.29 -2.80
N ALA A 158 -20.91 -5.21 -1.78
CA ALA A 158 -20.36 -6.38 -1.10
C ALA A 158 -21.47 -7.24 -0.48
N TYR A 159 -22.46 -6.61 0.18
CA TYR A 159 -23.61 -7.30 0.76
C TYR A 159 -24.45 -8.01 -0.31
N VAL A 160 -24.78 -7.32 -1.41
CA VAL A 160 -25.56 -7.90 -2.51
C VAL A 160 -24.85 -9.07 -3.18
N LEU A 161 -23.52 -8.96 -3.38
CA LEU A 161 -22.72 -10.05 -3.94
C LEU A 161 -22.58 -11.25 -2.99
N ALA A 162 -22.54 -10.99 -1.69
CA ALA A 162 -22.44 -12.06 -0.68
C ALA A 162 -23.77 -12.77 -0.44
N LYS A 163 -24.90 -12.10 -0.67
CA LYS A 163 -26.24 -12.68 -0.50
C LYS A 163 -26.47 -13.73 -1.59
N ARG A 164 -26.50 -15.01 -1.23
CA ARG A 164 -27.01 -16.08 -2.11
C ARG A 164 -28.50 -15.83 -2.34
N PHE A 165 -28.90 -15.67 -3.58
CA PHE A 165 -30.32 -15.72 -3.95
C PHE A 165 -30.79 -17.17 -3.75
N ASP A 166 -31.59 -17.38 -2.71
CA ASP A 166 -32.24 -18.66 -2.51
C ASP A 166 -33.40 -18.77 -3.51
N PRO A 167 -33.43 -19.78 -4.40
CA PRO A 167 -34.49 -19.92 -5.40
C PRO A 167 -35.87 -20.20 -4.80
N GLU A 168 -35.95 -20.57 -3.51
CA GLU A 168 -37.21 -20.90 -2.84
C GLU A 168 -38.04 -19.70 -2.37
N GLU A 169 -37.47 -18.50 -2.26
CA GLU A 169 -38.21 -17.30 -1.89
C GLU A 169 -39.15 -16.76 -2.99
N ARG A 170 -39.24 -17.43 -4.15
CA ARG A 170 -40.12 -17.08 -5.28
C ARG A 170 -41.33 -18.00 -5.44
N ARG A 171 -41.68 -18.81 -4.42
CA ARG A 171 -42.89 -19.64 -4.47
C ARG A 171 -43.97 -19.15 -3.51
#